data_d83b6c8ddc74e3ecd168536c195c3642
#
_entry.id   d83b6c8ddc74e3ecd168536c195c3642
#
_cell.length_a   1.000
_cell.length_b   1.000
_cell.length_c   1.000
_cell.angle_alpha   90.00
_cell.angle_beta   90.00
_cell.angle_gamma   90.00
#
_symmetry.space_group_name_H-M   'P 1'
#
loop_
_entity.id
_entity.type
_entity.pdbx_description
1 polymer ?
#
loop_
_entity_poly.entity_id
_entity_poly.type
_entity_poly.pdbx_seq_one_letter_code
_entity_poly.pdbx_strand_id
1 'polypeptide(L)'
;PADPAKEDAFATADAVMDAIANIDGVETVGAMSGGSDSTSSMLMMTGTEGTTDNTSFTYYVLLTDEGASNSKAIQQQIADDTADLNCEVDIGASSMDMSALSGSGVEVDIYGQNLDSLTTASQQVMDLLNSVDGIENVSNGQETGDEEVHIVIDKDKAMRLGLTVAQVYQQIAAKLSTDTTATTLKVGRDTYDVTIVDKTDTPNLDDLFQMEFITTTTDDDGNTVNETHTLGEFASRTNGNAYATIARENGSRKISVTSDTAEGYNTTLISRDLSPQLEALDLPDGCTAEIAGETTQVTEMIQQMAKMMALALLFVYFVMVAQFQSLLSPFIVLFTIPLAFTGGMIGLMIGGEQLSVISLMGFLVLMGVVVNNGIVFVDYANQLRIGGLERTDALVATGRTRMRPILMTTLTTVLALVTMIFSKDAGSEMGKGMAIVIVGGLSYATLMTLFIVPVMYDLFYRKPPVNIDVGDDGMDDLPDDAAEFAAEFAARRAAEGKNQPEPETPDTAEHRHLKLPGKPDTENGEGTPQ
;
A
#
# COMPACT_ATOMS: atom_id res chain seq x y z
N PRO A 1 -20.27 -39.58 -11.17
CA PRO A 1 -19.63 -40.20 -10.04
C PRO A 1 -18.57 -39.25 -9.53
N ALA A 2 -18.62 -39.00 -8.21
CA ALA A 2 -17.62 -38.13 -7.59
C ALA A 2 -16.23 -38.72 -7.84
N ASP A 3 -15.26 -37.87 -8.15
CA ASP A 3 -13.87 -38.24 -8.30
C ASP A 3 -13.37 -38.68 -6.91
N PRO A 4 -12.93 -39.97 -6.73
CA PRO A 4 -12.52 -40.45 -5.42
C PRO A 4 -11.37 -39.64 -4.82
N ALA A 5 -10.50 -39.07 -5.63
CA ALA A 5 -9.42 -38.16 -5.17
C ALA A 5 -9.98 -36.87 -4.57
N LYS A 6 -11.11 -36.36 -5.08
CA LYS A 6 -11.77 -35.17 -4.54
C LYS A 6 -12.55 -35.47 -3.25
N GLU A 7 -13.16 -36.65 -3.13
CA GLU A 7 -13.82 -37.09 -1.88
C GLU A 7 -12.79 -37.24 -0.76
N ASP A 8 -11.61 -37.79 -1.05
CA ASP A 8 -10.52 -37.91 -0.07
C ASP A 8 -9.97 -36.53 0.34
N ALA A 9 -9.83 -35.58 -0.59
CA ALA A 9 -9.36 -34.23 -0.30
C ALA A 9 -10.32 -33.45 0.62
N PHE A 10 -11.64 -33.54 0.38
CA PHE A 10 -12.62 -32.90 1.25
C PHE A 10 -12.68 -33.57 2.63
N ALA A 11 -12.54 -34.90 2.71
CA ALA A 11 -12.49 -35.61 3.99
C ALA A 11 -11.26 -35.24 4.82
N THR A 12 -10.09 -35.04 4.14
CA THR A 12 -8.88 -34.54 4.79
C THR A 12 -9.04 -33.09 5.23
N ALA A 13 -9.67 -32.26 4.41
CA ALA A 13 -9.95 -30.85 4.75
C ALA A 13 -10.88 -30.74 5.97
N ASP A 14 -11.90 -31.56 6.06
CA ASP A 14 -12.80 -31.61 7.24
C ASP A 14 -12.03 -32.08 8.50
N ALA A 15 -11.13 -33.06 8.36
CA ALA A 15 -10.28 -33.49 9.47
C ALA A 15 -9.33 -32.41 9.98
N VAL A 16 -8.74 -31.63 9.08
CA VAL A 16 -7.90 -30.45 9.42
C VAL A 16 -8.75 -29.39 10.14
N MET A 17 -9.95 -29.10 9.63
CA MET A 17 -10.84 -28.13 10.24
C MET A 17 -11.26 -28.55 11.66
N ASP A 18 -11.58 -29.83 11.86
CA ASP A 18 -11.94 -30.39 13.18
C ASP A 18 -10.74 -30.36 14.14
N ALA A 19 -9.53 -30.64 13.66
CA ALA A 19 -8.30 -30.54 14.46
C ALA A 19 -8.10 -29.12 14.97
N ILE A 20 -8.19 -28.12 14.09
CA ILE A 20 -8.00 -26.70 14.43
C ILE A 20 -9.12 -26.19 15.36
N ALA A 21 -10.38 -26.56 15.10
CA ALA A 21 -11.52 -26.11 15.89
C ALA A 21 -11.51 -26.61 17.35
N ASN A 22 -10.77 -27.68 17.64
CA ASN A 22 -10.65 -28.26 18.98
C ASN A 22 -9.51 -27.68 19.83
N ILE A 23 -8.72 -26.74 19.28
CA ILE A 23 -7.60 -26.11 19.98
C ILE A 23 -8.11 -25.03 20.93
N ASP A 24 -7.67 -25.06 22.18
CA ASP A 24 -7.98 -24.02 23.17
C ASP A 24 -7.41 -22.68 22.74
N GLY A 25 -8.25 -21.65 22.61
CA GLY A 25 -7.86 -20.31 22.14
C GLY A 25 -8.30 -20.00 20.71
N VAL A 26 -8.87 -20.96 20.00
CA VAL A 26 -9.53 -20.75 18.70
C VAL A 26 -11.01 -20.40 18.93
N GLU A 27 -11.48 -19.30 18.36
CA GLU A 27 -12.87 -18.85 18.44
C GLU A 27 -13.71 -19.39 17.27
N THR A 28 -13.18 -19.30 16.06
CA THR A 28 -13.88 -19.72 14.83
C THR A 28 -12.88 -20.13 13.77
N VAL A 29 -13.22 -21.18 13.01
CA VAL A 29 -12.46 -21.62 11.82
C VAL A 29 -13.36 -21.55 10.60
N GLY A 30 -12.88 -20.96 9.54
CA GLY A 30 -13.53 -20.92 8.23
C GLY A 30 -12.62 -21.51 7.17
N ALA A 31 -13.15 -22.38 6.30
CA ALA A 31 -12.40 -22.96 5.20
C ALA A 31 -12.95 -22.48 3.85
N MET A 32 -12.05 -22.18 2.91
CA MET A 32 -12.38 -21.92 1.51
C MET A 32 -11.63 -22.91 0.63
N SER A 33 -12.33 -23.54 -0.31
CA SER A 33 -11.69 -24.34 -1.37
C SER A 33 -11.26 -23.42 -2.52
N GLY A 34 -10.00 -23.53 -2.91
CA GLY A 34 -9.41 -22.74 -4.01
C GLY A 34 -7.96 -22.42 -3.68
N GLY A 35 -7.11 -22.48 -4.69
CA GLY A 35 -5.66 -22.35 -4.55
C GLY A 35 -5.21 -21.07 -3.85
N SER A 36 -4.16 -21.20 -3.09
CA SER A 36 -3.53 -20.16 -2.27
C SER A 36 -2.80 -19.07 -3.06
N ASP A 37 -3.03 -18.95 -4.36
CA ASP A 37 -2.49 -17.82 -5.11
C ASP A 37 -3.30 -16.55 -4.78
N SER A 38 -2.62 -15.58 -4.20
CA SER A 38 -3.16 -14.22 -3.93
C SER A 38 -3.78 -13.57 -5.18
N THR A 39 -3.40 -14.04 -6.37
CA THR A 39 -3.99 -13.71 -7.66
C THR A 39 -5.40 -14.27 -7.81
N SER A 40 -5.68 -15.47 -7.27
CA SER A 40 -6.99 -16.13 -7.35
C SER A 40 -8.04 -15.42 -6.50
N SER A 41 -7.69 -14.92 -5.32
CA SER A 41 -8.61 -14.14 -4.47
C SER A 41 -9.02 -12.81 -5.11
N MET A 42 -8.11 -12.17 -5.86
CA MET A 42 -8.40 -10.94 -6.60
C MET A 42 -9.20 -11.21 -7.88
N LEU A 43 -8.99 -12.38 -8.52
CA LEU A 43 -9.73 -12.81 -9.72
C LEU A 43 -11.18 -13.19 -9.37
N MET A 44 -11.42 -13.78 -8.19
CA MET A 44 -12.78 -14.11 -7.73
C MET A 44 -13.64 -12.85 -7.54
N MET A 45 -13.03 -11.72 -7.23
CA MET A 45 -13.71 -10.43 -7.13
C MET A 45 -14.06 -9.83 -8.51
N THR A 46 -13.43 -10.30 -9.59
CA THR A 46 -13.69 -9.87 -10.98
C THR A 46 -14.59 -10.81 -11.79
N GLY A 47 -15.06 -11.92 -11.20
CA GLY A 47 -16.04 -12.82 -11.82
C GLY A 47 -15.51 -13.65 -13.00
N THR A 48 -14.20 -13.85 -13.11
CA THR A 48 -13.59 -14.72 -14.12
C THR A 48 -13.46 -16.13 -13.53
N GLU A 49 -14.14 -17.10 -14.12
CA GLU A 49 -14.04 -18.52 -13.75
C GLU A 49 -12.61 -19.02 -14.06
N GLY A 50 -11.75 -19.05 -13.03
CA GLY A 50 -10.48 -19.78 -13.07
C GLY A 50 -10.74 -21.28 -12.80
N THR A 51 -9.98 -22.16 -13.40
CA THR A 51 -9.96 -23.58 -13.08
C THR A 51 -9.55 -23.73 -11.60
N THR A 52 -10.52 -23.97 -10.73
CA THR A 52 -10.27 -24.24 -9.31
C THR A 52 -9.67 -25.63 -9.18
N ASP A 53 -8.42 -25.71 -8.80
CA ASP A 53 -7.83 -26.93 -8.29
C ASP A 53 -8.47 -27.18 -6.90
N ASN A 54 -9.34 -28.18 -6.81
CA ASN A 54 -10.09 -28.50 -5.60
C ASN A 54 -9.25 -29.28 -4.57
N THR A 55 -7.94 -29.31 -4.70
CA THR A 55 -7.02 -29.99 -3.80
C THR A 55 -6.37 -29.09 -2.77
N SER A 56 -6.47 -27.75 -2.92
CA SER A 56 -5.96 -26.80 -1.95
C SER A 56 -7.08 -26.08 -1.21
N PHE A 57 -6.90 -25.92 0.10
CA PHE A 57 -7.85 -25.26 1.00
C PHE A 57 -7.15 -24.19 1.82
N THR A 58 -7.78 -23.03 1.93
CA THR A 58 -7.31 -21.95 2.81
C THR A 58 -8.20 -21.87 4.04
N TYR A 59 -7.59 -21.94 5.22
CA TYR A 59 -8.28 -21.84 6.51
C TYR A 59 -8.04 -20.46 7.13
N TYR A 60 -9.12 -19.82 7.56
CA TYR A 60 -9.07 -18.60 8.36
C TYR A 60 -9.42 -18.96 9.79
N VAL A 61 -8.44 -18.81 10.69
CA VAL A 61 -8.58 -19.14 12.10
C VAL A 61 -8.67 -17.86 12.91
N LEU A 62 -9.81 -17.61 13.53
CA LEU A 62 -9.99 -16.49 14.44
C LEU A 62 -9.66 -16.95 15.86
N LEU A 63 -8.74 -16.23 16.50
CA LEU A 63 -8.30 -16.53 17.86
C LEU A 63 -9.06 -15.67 18.88
N THR A 64 -9.29 -16.23 20.08
CA THR A 64 -9.75 -15.45 21.23
C THR A 64 -8.67 -14.47 21.71
N ASP A 65 -9.01 -13.49 22.56
CA ASP A 65 -8.04 -12.55 23.15
C ASP A 65 -6.88 -13.25 23.89
N GLU A 66 -7.15 -14.37 24.54
CA GLU A 66 -6.13 -15.21 25.20
C GLU A 66 -5.31 -15.99 24.15
N GLY A 67 -5.96 -16.52 23.12
CA GLY A 67 -5.32 -17.21 22.01
C GLY A 67 -4.40 -16.31 21.20
N ALA A 68 -4.81 -15.07 20.95
CA ALA A 68 -3.99 -14.08 20.22
C ALA A 68 -2.66 -13.80 20.93
N SER A 69 -2.66 -13.78 22.28
CA SER A 69 -1.43 -13.64 23.08
C SER A 69 -0.49 -14.85 22.99
N ASN A 70 -1.02 -16.04 22.64
CA ASN A 70 -0.30 -17.31 22.52
C ASN A 70 -0.29 -17.84 21.08
N SER A 71 -0.40 -16.98 20.08
CA SER A 71 -0.55 -17.36 18.66
C SER A 71 0.53 -18.34 18.18
N LYS A 72 1.78 -18.17 18.59
CA LYS A 72 2.89 -19.09 18.25
C LYS A 72 2.69 -20.50 18.82
N ALA A 73 2.21 -20.61 20.05
CA ALA A 73 1.95 -21.92 20.65
C ALA A 73 0.78 -22.62 19.94
N ILE A 74 -0.24 -21.85 19.52
CA ILE A 74 -1.38 -22.37 18.75
C ILE A 74 -0.92 -22.80 17.35
N GLN A 75 -0.05 -22.02 16.67
CA GLN A 75 0.52 -22.43 15.38
C GLN A 75 1.30 -23.74 15.48
N GLN A 76 2.11 -23.89 16.52
CA GLN A 76 2.86 -25.12 16.75
C GLN A 76 1.93 -26.30 17.06
N GLN A 77 0.88 -26.07 17.80
CA GLN A 77 -0.13 -27.09 18.10
C GLN A 77 -0.91 -27.48 16.84
N ILE A 78 -1.26 -26.54 15.96
CA ILE A 78 -1.88 -26.85 14.66
C ILE A 78 -0.93 -27.71 13.84
N ALA A 79 0.37 -27.38 13.76
CA ALA A 79 1.36 -28.15 13.02
C ALA A 79 1.48 -29.57 13.58
N ASP A 80 1.51 -29.72 14.91
CA ASP A 80 1.61 -31.01 15.58
C ASP A 80 0.35 -31.87 15.38
N ASP A 81 -0.84 -31.28 15.51
CA ASP A 81 -2.13 -31.98 15.40
C ASP A 81 -2.49 -32.36 13.94
N THR A 82 -1.89 -31.68 12.95
CA THR A 82 -2.09 -31.96 11.52
C THR A 82 -0.97 -32.81 10.89
N ALA A 83 0.14 -33.06 11.62
CA ALA A 83 1.31 -33.77 11.11
C ALA A 83 1.02 -35.23 10.66
N ASP A 84 0.00 -35.87 11.26
CA ASP A 84 -0.39 -37.24 10.92
C ASP A 84 -1.39 -37.31 9.74
N LEU A 85 -1.87 -36.17 9.24
CA LEU A 85 -2.81 -36.10 8.12
C LEU A 85 -2.05 -36.12 6.78
N ASN A 86 -2.69 -36.72 5.76
CA ASN A 86 -2.08 -36.80 4.41
C ASN A 86 -2.26 -35.47 3.65
N CYS A 87 -1.67 -34.39 4.19
CA CYS A 87 -1.68 -33.04 3.60
C CYS A 87 -0.42 -32.28 4.01
N GLU A 88 -0.05 -31.32 3.21
CA GLU A 88 0.96 -30.32 3.54
C GLU A 88 0.25 -29.07 4.08
N VAL A 89 0.61 -28.62 5.28
CA VAL A 89 -0.03 -27.49 5.95
C VAL A 89 0.99 -26.37 6.11
N ASP A 90 0.72 -25.24 5.46
CA ASP A 90 1.48 -24.00 5.63
C ASP A 90 0.71 -23.09 6.59
N ILE A 91 1.37 -22.68 7.68
CA ILE A 91 0.74 -21.92 8.76
C ILE A 91 1.37 -20.53 8.84
N GLY A 92 0.66 -19.54 8.35
CA GLY A 92 1.04 -18.13 8.45
C GLY A 92 0.22 -17.38 9.50
N ALA A 93 0.87 -16.52 10.29
CA ALA A 93 0.15 -15.53 11.10
C ALA A 93 -0.37 -14.43 10.17
N SER A 94 -1.61 -14.54 9.74
CA SER A 94 -2.29 -13.45 9.07
C SER A 94 -2.89 -12.50 10.11
N SER A 95 -2.10 -11.52 10.57
CA SER A 95 -2.73 -10.24 10.86
C SER A 95 -3.17 -9.67 9.51
N MET A 96 -4.37 -9.11 9.39
CA MET A 96 -4.80 -8.34 8.20
C MET A 96 -3.98 -7.03 8.07
N ASP A 97 -2.75 -7.06 8.50
CA ASP A 97 -1.75 -6.05 8.22
C ASP A 97 -1.29 -6.24 6.78
N MET A 98 -1.19 -5.17 6.04
CA MET A 98 -0.75 -5.19 4.65
C MET A 98 0.66 -5.78 4.47
N SER A 99 1.38 -6.03 5.56
CA SER A 99 2.62 -6.80 5.63
C SER A 99 2.45 -8.27 5.24
N ALA A 100 1.26 -8.86 5.48
CA ALA A 100 0.97 -10.23 5.03
C ALA A 100 0.87 -10.37 3.50
N LEU A 101 0.66 -9.26 2.78
CA LEU A 101 0.67 -9.23 1.31
C LEU A 101 2.07 -9.12 0.71
N SER A 102 3.07 -8.77 1.52
CA SER A 102 4.44 -8.45 1.06
C SER A 102 5.51 -9.42 1.55
N GLY A 103 5.17 -10.38 2.42
CA GLY A 103 6.17 -11.24 3.08
C GLY A 103 6.98 -10.47 4.14
N SER A 104 7.18 -11.04 5.31
CA SER A 104 7.87 -10.38 6.43
C SER A 104 9.40 -10.37 6.33
N GLY A 105 9.96 -10.55 5.13
CA GLY A 105 11.37 -10.77 4.92
C GLY A 105 12.04 -9.87 3.88
N VAL A 106 13.31 -10.17 3.63
CA VAL A 106 14.09 -9.52 2.57
C VAL A 106 13.90 -10.27 1.27
N GLU A 107 13.54 -9.57 0.21
CA GLU A 107 13.45 -10.10 -1.14
C GLU A 107 14.54 -9.46 -2.01
N VAL A 108 15.20 -10.28 -2.82
CA VAL A 108 16.19 -9.84 -3.82
C VAL A 108 15.76 -10.34 -5.18
N ASP A 109 15.48 -9.40 -6.08
CA ASP A 109 15.14 -9.69 -7.47
C ASP A 109 16.39 -9.74 -8.34
N ILE A 110 16.52 -10.81 -9.08
CA ILE A 110 17.63 -11.02 -9.99
C ILE A 110 17.12 -11.04 -11.41
N TYR A 111 17.64 -10.16 -12.25
CA TYR A 111 17.25 -10.01 -13.65
C TYR A 111 18.34 -10.51 -14.57
N GLY A 112 17.94 -11.17 -15.66
CA GLY A 112 18.88 -11.66 -16.68
C GLY A 112 18.18 -12.23 -17.89
N GLN A 113 18.94 -12.51 -18.95
CA GLN A 113 18.41 -13.09 -20.18
C GLN A 113 18.60 -14.62 -20.25
N ASN A 114 19.67 -15.13 -19.66
CA ASN A 114 20.01 -16.55 -19.64
C ASN A 114 19.56 -17.18 -18.31
N LEU A 115 18.84 -18.29 -18.40
CA LEU A 115 18.28 -18.97 -17.24
C LEU A 115 19.38 -19.63 -16.38
N ASP A 116 20.42 -20.22 -17.03
CA ASP A 116 21.53 -20.84 -16.31
C ASP A 116 22.34 -19.82 -15.51
N SER A 117 22.57 -18.64 -16.11
CA SER A 117 23.24 -17.52 -15.43
C SER A 117 22.38 -16.99 -14.26
N LEU A 118 21.07 -16.90 -14.44
CA LEU A 118 20.13 -16.50 -13.38
C LEU A 118 20.11 -17.48 -12.22
N THR A 119 20.10 -18.80 -12.51
CA THR A 119 20.13 -19.82 -11.47
C THR A 119 21.46 -19.78 -10.70
N THR A 120 22.58 -19.55 -11.39
CA THR A 120 23.88 -19.37 -10.71
C THR A 120 23.90 -18.10 -9.85
N ALA A 121 23.36 -16.99 -10.37
CA ALA A 121 23.24 -15.74 -9.62
C ALA A 121 22.33 -15.89 -8.40
N SER A 122 21.20 -16.60 -8.54
CA SER A 122 20.28 -16.84 -7.42
C SER A 122 20.95 -17.62 -6.29
N GLN A 123 21.76 -18.62 -6.64
CA GLN A 123 22.51 -19.36 -5.63
C GLN A 123 23.54 -18.49 -4.90
N GLN A 124 24.27 -17.63 -5.61
CA GLN A 124 25.21 -16.68 -4.99
C GLN A 124 24.49 -15.70 -4.05
N VAL A 125 23.28 -15.23 -4.43
CA VAL A 125 22.47 -14.37 -3.58
C VAL A 125 21.92 -15.13 -2.37
N MET A 126 21.47 -16.38 -2.54
CA MET A 126 21.08 -17.24 -1.41
C MET A 126 22.23 -17.44 -0.41
N ASP A 127 23.44 -17.72 -0.91
CA ASP A 127 24.63 -17.89 -0.06
C ASP A 127 24.95 -16.58 0.70
N LEU A 128 24.80 -15.42 0.05
CA LEU A 128 24.96 -14.12 0.68
C LEU A 128 23.92 -13.90 1.77
N LEU A 129 22.62 -14.11 1.48
CA LEU A 129 21.54 -13.94 2.46
C LEU A 129 21.70 -14.87 3.66
N ASN A 130 22.07 -16.13 3.44
CA ASN A 130 22.36 -17.09 4.51
C ASN A 130 23.54 -16.69 5.41
N SER A 131 24.42 -15.79 4.95
CA SER A 131 25.55 -15.27 5.73
C SER A 131 25.20 -14.07 6.60
N VAL A 132 24.02 -13.48 6.44
CA VAL A 132 23.58 -12.28 7.14
C VAL A 132 22.84 -12.66 8.43
N ASP A 133 23.25 -12.09 9.56
CA ASP A 133 22.59 -12.32 10.83
C ASP A 133 21.14 -11.78 10.83
N GLY A 134 20.21 -12.60 11.27
CA GLY A 134 18.78 -12.24 11.36
C GLY A 134 17.98 -12.56 10.11
N ILE A 135 18.53 -13.32 9.17
CA ILE A 135 17.82 -13.88 8.01
C ILE A 135 17.60 -15.37 8.24
N GLU A 136 16.40 -15.85 7.96
CA GLU A 136 15.97 -17.25 8.05
C GLU A 136 15.20 -17.64 6.77
N ASN A 137 15.07 -18.94 6.50
CA ASN A 137 14.25 -19.52 5.41
C ASN A 137 14.51 -18.91 4.03
N VAL A 138 15.79 -18.87 3.61
CA VAL A 138 16.16 -18.35 2.29
C VAL A 138 15.75 -19.33 1.20
N SER A 139 14.93 -18.91 0.25
CA SER A 139 14.45 -19.71 -0.88
C SER A 139 14.43 -18.90 -2.18
N ASN A 140 14.71 -19.56 -3.29
CA ASN A 140 14.56 -18.97 -4.63
C ASN A 140 13.30 -19.47 -5.37
N GLY A 141 12.43 -20.22 -4.69
CA GLY A 141 11.21 -20.77 -5.26
C GLY A 141 11.40 -21.84 -6.33
N GLN A 142 12.65 -22.29 -6.55
CA GLN A 142 12.98 -23.34 -7.53
C GLN A 142 13.23 -24.70 -6.88
N GLU A 143 13.22 -24.77 -5.56
CA GLU A 143 13.55 -25.96 -4.78
C GLU A 143 12.48 -27.07 -4.90
N THR A 144 11.26 -26.69 -5.26
CA THR A 144 10.10 -27.58 -5.38
C THR A 144 9.73 -27.94 -6.82
N GLY A 145 10.69 -27.84 -7.75
CA GLY A 145 10.43 -28.27 -9.12
C GLY A 145 10.19 -29.77 -9.17
N ASP A 146 9.04 -30.18 -9.70
CA ASP A 146 8.75 -31.59 -9.96
C ASP A 146 9.77 -32.21 -10.88
N GLU A 147 10.12 -33.51 -10.66
CA GLU A 147 10.97 -34.24 -11.57
C GLU A 147 10.33 -34.37 -12.95
N GLU A 148 10.97 -33.81 -13.96
CA GLU A 148 10.53 -33.90 -15.35
C GLU A 148 11.35 -34.96 -16.09
N VAL A 149 10.66 -35.69 -16.96
CA VAL A 149 11.33 -36.61 -17.90
C VAL A 149 11.28 -35.99 -19.29
N HIS A 150 12.45 -35.60 -19.77
CA HIS A 150 12.62 -35.10 -21.12
C HIS A 150 12.88 -36.26 -22.10
N ILE A 151 12.01 -36.41 -23.09
CA ILE A 151 12.19 -37.33 -24.21
C ILE A 151 12.89 -36.57 -25.33
N VAL A 152 14.18 -36.82 -25.50
CA VAL A 152 14.99 -36.16 -26.52
C VAL A 152 14.99 -37.03 -27.78
N ILE A 153 14.39 -36.54 -28.87
CA ILE A 153 14.31 -37.24 -30.15
C ILE A 153 15.52 -36.89 -30.99
N ASP A 154 16.25 -37.93 -31.43
CA ASP A 154 17.32 -37.81 -32.43
C ASP A 154 16.68 -37.57 -33.81
N LYS A 155 16.74 -36.33 -34.28
CA LYS A 155 16.12 -35.90 -35.53
C LYS A 155 16.67 -36.62 -36.75
N ASP A 156 17.96 -36.88 -36.75
CA ASP A 156 18.64 -37.53 -37.90
C ASP A 156 18.26 -39.01 -38.00
N LYS A 157 18.14 -39.68 -36.87
CA LYS A 157 17.65 -41.06 -36.82
C LYS A 157 16.17 -41.13 -37.19
N ALA A 158 15.32 -40.29 -36.62
CA ALA A 158 13.89 -40.27 -36.91
C ALA A 158 13.64 -40.01 -38.43
N MET A 159 14.34 -39.04 -39.02
CA MET A 159 14.22 -38.76 -40.45
C MET A 159 14.71 -39.92 -41.34
N ARG A 160 15.75 -40.65 -40.96
CA ARG A 160 16.19 -41.85 -41.73
C ARG A 160 15.13 -42.96 -41.73
N LEU A 161 14.33 -43.02 -40.67
CA LEU A 161 13.22 -43.96 -40.53
C LEU A 161 11.91 -43.43 -41.15
N GLY A 162 11.93 -42.26 -41.80
CA GLY A 162 10.79 -41.66 -42.44
C GLY A 162 9.82 -40.97 -41.46
N LEU A 163 10.22 -40.73 -40.20
CA LEU A 163 9.41 -40.09 -39.15
C LEU A 163 9.79 -38.63 -38.98
N THR A 164 8.81 -37.79 -38.85
CA THR A 164 8.99 -36.39 -38.43
C THR A 164 8.79 -36.23 -36.93
N VAL A 165 9.54 -35.32 -36.28
CA VAL A 165 9.39 -35.03 -34.84
C VAL A 165 7.95 -34.68 -34.49
N ALA A 166 7.23 -33.98 -35.37
CA ALA A 166 5.82 -33.60 -35.15
C ALA A 166 4.89 -34.84 -35.10
N GLN A 167 5.11 -35.84 -35.99
CA GLN A 167 4.33 -37.08 -35.99
C GLN A 167 4.60 -37.89 -34.70
N VAL A 168 5.86 -37.97 -34.29
CA VAL A 168 6.23 -38.62 -33.03
C VAL A 168 5.56 -37.94 -31.85
N TYR A 169 5.65 -36.60 -31.77
CA TYR A 169 5.02 -35.83 -30.72
C TYR A 169 3.50 -36.05 -30.67
N GLN A 170 2.82 -35.99 -31.83
CA GLN A 170 1.36 -36.19 -31.89
C GLN A 170 0.93 -37.58 -31.40
N GLN A 171 1.69 -38.63 -31.72
CA GLN A 171 1.37 -39.98 -31.28
C GLN A 171 1.60 -40.14 -29.76
N ILE A 172 2.71 -39.59 -29.23
CA ILE A 172 2.97 -39.58 -27.80
C ILE A 172 1.88 -38.81 -27.05
N ALA A 173 1.54 -37.59 -27.51
CA ALA A 173 0.51 -36.75 -26.89
C ALA A 173 -0.86 -37.45 -26.92
N ALA A 174 -1.22 -38.12 -28.01
CA ALA A 174 -2.48 -38.85 -28.10
C ALA A 174 -2.54 -40.05 -27.13
N LYS A 175 -1.35 -40.66 -26.84
CA LYS A 175 -1.30 -41.78 -25.89
C LYS A 175 -1.29 -41.36 -24.44
N LEU A 176 -0.75 -40.16 -24.14
CA LEU A 176 -0.74 -39.58 -22.81
C LEU A 176 -2.07 -38.88 -22.44
N SER A 177 -2.86 -38.47 -23.45
CA SER A 177 -4.16 -37.84 -23.23
C SER A 177 -5.21 -38.92 -22.94
N THR A 178 -5.57 -39.09 -21.68
CA THR A 178 -6.59 -40.07 -21.24
C THR A 178 -8.01 -39.49 -21.33
N ASP A 179 -8.13 -38.17 -21.34
CA ASP A 179 -9.41 -37.47 -21.27
C ASP A 179 -9.66 -36.63 -22.52
N THR A 180 -10.79 -36.82 -23.15
CA THR A 180 -11.20 -36.00 -24.30
C THR A 180 -12.60 -35.46 -24.07
N THR A 181 -12.75 -34.15 -24.01
CA THR A 181 -14.08 -33.52 -23.97
C THR A 181 -14.76 -33.73 -25.32
N ALA A 182 -15.78 -34.59 -25.33
CA ALA A 182 -16.50 -34.98 -26.54
C ALA A 182 -17.57 -33.96 -26.92
N THR A 183 -18.26 -33.37 -25.94
CA THR A 183 -19.31 -32.38 -26.16
C THR A 183 -19.67 -31.67 -24.86
N THR A 184 -20.40 -30.59 -24.95
CA THR A 184 -20.95 -29.89 -23.76
C THR A 184 -22.47 -30.08 -23.72
N LEU A 185 -23.01 -30.41 -22.55
CA LEU A 185 -24.44 -30.56 -22.31
C LEU A 185 -24.97 -29.33 -21.56
N LYS A 186 -25.91 -28.61 -22.14
CA LYS A 186 -26.59 -27.49 -21.46
C LYS A 186 -27.87 -27.99 -20.79
N VAL A 187 -27.95 -27.84 -19.47
CA VAL A 187 -29.13 -28.15 -18.68
C VAL A 187 -29.59 -26.90 -17.94
N GLY A 188 -30.59 -26.22 -18.51
CA GLY A 188 -31.06 -24.94 -17.99
C GLY A 188 -30.04 -23.80 -18.17
N ARG A 189 -29.44 -23.30 -17.10
CA ARG A 189 -28.39 -22.27 -17.11
C ARG A 189 -26.98 -22.85 -17.01
N ASP A 190 -26.87 -24.11 -16.63
CA ASP A 190 -25.59 -24.76 -16.38
C ASP A 190 -25.09 -25.50 -17.63
N THR A 191 -23.78 -25.48 -17.81
CA THR A 191 -23.08 -26.18 -18.90
C THR A 191 -22.19 -27.24 -18.29
N TYR A 192 -22.39 -28.48 -18.71
CA TYR A 192 -21.59 -29.63 -18.26
C TYR A 192 -20.76 -30.16 -19.40
N ASP A 193 -19.47 -30.34 -19.19
CA ASP A 193 -18.59 -31.00 -20.13
C ASP A 193 -18.80 -32.52 -20.08
N VAL A 194 -19.00 -33.11 -21.26
CA VAL A 194 -19.08 -34.57 -21.38
C VAL A 194 -17.71 -35.07 -21.82
N THR A 195 -16.98 -35.63 -20.89
CA THR A 195 -15.62 -36.13 -21.10
C THR A 195 -15.65 -37.65 -21.31
N ILE A 196 -14.97 -38.11 -22.34
CA ILE A 196 -14.69 -39.52 -22.56
C ILE A 196 -13.35 -39.82 -21.90
N VAL A 197 -13.38 -40.68 -20.88
CA VAL A 197 -12.19 -41.13 -20.18
C VAL A 197 -11.81 -42.52 -20.68
N ASP A 198 -10.58 -42.66 -21.18
CA ASP A 198 -10.02 -43.97 -21.49
C ASP A 198 -9.58 -44.66 -20.19
N LYS A 199 -10.22 -45.77 -19.83
CA LYS A 199 -9.88 -46.55 -18.65
C LYS A 199 -8.67 -47.48 -18.82
N THR A 200 -7.96 -47.37 -19.90
CA THR A 200 -6.65 -48.04 -20.01
C THR A 200 -5.69 -47.40 -19.00
N ASP A 201 -4.93 -48.22 -18.30
CA ASP A 201 -3.88 -47.75 -17.37
C ASP A 201 -3.00 -46.70 -18.04
N THR A 202 -2.74 -45.60 -17.33
CA THR A 202 -1.77 -44.59 -17.79
C THR A 202 -0.46 -45.30 -18.13
N PRO A 203 0.07 -45.13 -19.37
CA PRO A 203 1.25 -45.85 -19.78
C PRO A 203 2.40 -45.50 -18.85
N ASN A 204 3.07 -46.54 -18.34
CA ASN A 204 4.29 -46.38 -17.58
C ASN A 204 5.38 -45.80 -18.51
N LEU A 205 6.35 -45.11 -17.98
CA LEU A 205 7.40 -44.49 -18.77
C LEU A 205 8.15 -45.51 -19.68
N ASP A 206 8.35 -46.73 -19.18
CA ASP A 206 8.96 -47.80 -19.95
C ASP A 206 8.08 -48.29 -21.13
N ASP A 207 6.75 -48.27 -20.95
CA ASP A 207 5.78 -48.58 -22.00
C ASP A 207 5.78 -47.52 -23.12
N LEU A 208 6.06 -46.28 -22.79
CA LEU A 208 6.23 -45.19 -23.76
C LEU A 208 7.43 -45.43 -24.68
N PHE A 209 8.55 -45.92 -24.14
CA PHE A 209 9.74 -46.22 -24.94
C PHE A 209 9.58 -47.47 -25.80
N GLN A 210 8.64 -48.35 -25.49
CA GLN A 210 8.24 -49.50 -26.32
C GLN A 210 7.14 -49.18 -27.32
N MET A 211 6.63 -47.93 -27.35
CA MET A 211 5.60 -47.52 -28.28
C MET A 211 6.05 -47.68 -29.72
N GLU A 212 5.20 -48.33 -30.53
CA GLU A 212 5.49 -48.67 -31.92
C GLU A 212 5.10 -47.56 -32.89
N PHE A 213 5.98 -47.20 -33.77
CA PHE A 213 5.80 -46.28 -34.89
C PHE A 213 5.89 -47.03 -36.21
N ILE A 214 4.81 -46.99 -36.98
CA ILE A 214 4.75 -47.69 -38.27
C ILE A 214 5.17 -46.71 -39.35
N THR A 215 6.21 -47.05 -40.09
CA THR A 215 6.68 -46.32 -41.25
C THR A 215 6.45 -47.14 -42.53
N THR A 216 6.16 -46.42 -43.60
CA THR A 216 5.91 -47.07 -44.90
C THR A 216 7.10 -46.76 -45.82
N THR A 217 7.85 -47.76 -46.15
CA THR A 217 8.98 -47.69 -47.11
C THR A 217 8.64 -48.43 -48.38
N THR A 218 9.23 -48.01 -49.49
CA THR A 218 9.07 -48.70 -50.80
C THR A 218 10.31 -49.52 -51.05
N ASP A 219 10.11 -50.84 -51.23
CA ASP A 219 11.19 -51.79 -51.54
C ASP A 219 11.72 -51.55 -52.96
N ASP A 220 12.89 -52.09 -53.30
CA ASP A 220 13.53 -52.01 -54.62
C ASP A 220 12.66 -52.59 -55.75
N ASP A 221 11.72 -53.45 -55.40
CA ASP A 221 10.71 -54.03 -56.31
C ASP A 221 9.45 -53.18 -56.47
N GLY A 222 9.35 -52.00 -55.85
CA GLY A 222 8.21 -51.06 -55.88
C GLY A 222 7.06 -51.46 -54.97
N ASN A 223 7.21 -52.43 -54.05
CA ASN A 223 6.18 -52.81 -53.08
C ASN A 223 6.27 -51.96 -51.82
N THR A 224 5.13 -51.66 -51.27
CA THR A 224 5.02 -50.91 -50.02
C THR A 224 5.25 -51.86 -48.83
N VAL A 225 6.30 -51.63 -48.07
CA VAL A 225 6.65 -52.42 -46.85
C VAL A 225 6.43 -51.54 -45.64
N ASN A 226 5.68 -52.06 -44.65
CA ASN A 226 5.51 -51.39 -43.37
C ASN A 226 6.61 -51.88 -42.40
N GLU A 227 7.42 -50.98 -41.91
CA GLU A 227 8.40 -51.23 -40.89
C GLU A 227 7.94 -50.68 -39.57
N THR A 228 8.15 -51.43 -38.46
CA THR A 228 7.75 -51.01 -37.12
C THR A 228 9.00 -50.67 -36.35
N HIS A 229 9.04 -49.47 -35.79
CA HIS A 229 10.17 -48.95 -34.98
C HIS A 229 9.66 -48.57 -33.60
N THR A 230 10.46 -48.77 -32.57
CA THR A 230 10.15 -48.37 -31.20
C THR A 230 10.71 -46.99 -30.89
N LEU A 231 10.05 -46.21 -30.00
CA LEU A 231 10.52 -44.89 -29.58
C LEU A 231 11.97 -44.94 -29.06
N GLY A 232 12.34 -46.01 -28.33
CA GLY A 232 13.66 -46.20 -27.78
C GLY A 232 14.81 -46.32 -28.81
N GLU A 233 14.50 -46.59 -30.11
CA GLU A 233 15.51 -46.66 -31.18
C GLU A 233 16.05 -45.27 -31.57
N PHE A 234 15.21 -44.23 -31.48
CA PHE A 234 15.53 -42.88 -31.94
C PHE A 234 15.30 -41.79 -30.90
N ALA A 235 14.88 -42.11 -29.67
CA ALA A 235 14.75 -41.18 -28.58
C ALA A 235 15.55 -41.63 -27.34
N SER A 236 16.00 -40.69 -26.55
CA SER A 236 16.66 -40.90 -25.27
C SER A 236 15.96 -40.21 -24.13
N ARG A 237 16.07 -40.77 -22.94
CA ARG A 237 15.54 -40.22 -21.70
C ARG A 237 16.60 -39.35 -21.03
N THR A 238 16.21 -38.15 -20.61
CA THR A 238 16.98 -37.30 -19.72
C THR A 238 16.08 -36.85 -18.58
N ASN A 239 16.48 -37.03 -17.34
CA ASN A 239 15.76 -36.50 -16.20
C ASN A 239 16.22 -35.06 -15.97
N GLY A 240 15.29 -34.18 -15.69
CA GLY A 240 15.51 -32.80 -15.33
C GLY A 240 14.54 -32.39 -14.24
N ASN A 241 14.77 -31.25 -13.64
CA ASN A 241 13.79 -30.65 -12.74
C ASN A 241 13.00 -29.59 -13.52
N ALA A 242 11.70 -29.61 -13.39
CA ALA A 242 10.83 -28.57 -13.94
C ALA A 242 11.07 -27.25 -13.21
N TYR A 243 11.08 -26.16 -13.94
CA TYR A 243 10.93 -24.85 -13.32
C TYR A 243 9.46 -24.65 -12.97
N ALA A 244 9.13 -24.48 -11.70
CA ALA A 244 7.76 -24.24 -11.26
C ALA A 244 7.16 -23.01 -11.97
N THR A 245 7.92 -21.91 -12.04
CA THR A 245 7.52 -20.69 -12.73
C THR A 245 8.72 -19.98 -13.37
N ILE A 246 8.48 -19.32 -14.50
CA ILE A 246 9.43 -18.41 -15.14
C ILE A 246 8.81 -17.00 -15.12
N ALA A 247 9.16 -16.22 -14.12
CA ALA A 247 8.70 -14.85 -14.00
C ALA A 247 9.46 -13.93 -14.98
N ARG A 248 8.76 -12.89 -15.47
CA ARG A 248 9.35 -11.85 -16.32
C ARG A 248 8.84 -10.50 -15.91
N GLU A 249 9.75 -9.56 -15.85
CA GLU A 249 9.45 -8.17 -15.58
C GLU A 249 10.17 -7.27 -16.60
N ASN A 250 9.47 -6.32 -17.18
CA ASN A 250 9.98 -5.39 -18.21
C ASN A 250 10.74 -6.10 -19.38
N GLY A 251 10.32 -7.33 -19.74
CA GLY A 251 10.90 -8.10 -20.82
C GLY A 251 12.13 -8.93 -20.43
N SER A 252 12.71 -8.75 -19.25
CA SER A 252 13.78 -9.57 -18.69
C SER A 252 13.21 -10.74 -17.87
N ARG A 253 13.91 -11.86 -17.80
CA ARG A 253 13.57 -12.92 -16.86
C ARG A 253 13.99 -12.52 -15.46
N LYS A 254 13.18 -12.92 -14.48
CA LYS A 254 13.36 -12.59 -13.08
C LYS A 254 13.36 -13.88 -12.23
N ILE A 255 14.26 -13.97 -11.29
CA ILE A 255 14.19 -14.90 -10.16
C ILE A 255 14.21 -14.07 -8.89
N SER A 256 13.22 -14.27 -8.03
CA SER A 256 13.17 -13.64 -6.71
C SER A 256 13.72 -14.61 -5.67
N VAL A 257 14.68 -14.15 -4.89
CA VAL A 257 15.16 -14.84 -3.70
C VAL A 257 14.50 -14.20 -2.50
N THR A 258 13.67 -14.96 -1.81
CA THR A 258 12.92 -14.52 -0.62
C THR A 258 13.55 -15.09 0.64
N SER A 259 13.39 -14.38 1.74
CA SER A 259 13.86 -14.80 3.06
C SER A 259 12.99 -14.24 4.15
N ASP A 260 12.93 -14.88 5.29
CA ASP A 260 12.25 -14.35 6.48
C ASP A 260 13.22 -13.59 7.37
N THR A 261 12.68 -12.64 8.15
CA THR A 261 13.46 -11.92 9.14
C THR A 261 13.23 -12.53 10.52
N ALA A 262 14.30 -12.93 11.19
CA ALA A 262 14.26 -13.49 12.54
C ALA A 262 13.66 -12.52 13.56
N GLU A 263 13.07 -13.05 14.62
CA GLU A 263 12.44 -12.25 15.66
C GLU A 263 13.42 -11.30 16.37
N GLY A 264 13.04 -10.03 16.48
CA GLY A 264 13.87 -8.98 17.08
C GLY A 264 14.79 -8.24 16.10
N TYR A 265 14.84 -8.66 14.86
CA TYR A 265 15.55 -7.96 13.78
C TYR A 265 14.61 -7.04 12.99
N ASN A 266 15.19 -6.04 12.35
CA ASN A 266 14.42 -5.09 11.53
C ASN A 266 14.81 -5.23 10.05
N THR A 267 13.86 -5.64 9.21
CA THR A 267 14.03 -5.87 7.78
C THR A 267 14.67 -4.68 7.05
N THR A 268 14.27 -3.45 7.40
CA THR A 268 14.82 -2.23 6.78
C THR A 268 16.30 -2.03 7.11
N LEU A 269 16.73 -2.35 8.35
CA LEU A 269 18.14 -2.25 8.73
C LEU A 269 18.96 -3.33 8.03
N ILE A 270 18.45 -4.57 7.97
CA ILE A 270 19.09 -5.66 7.24
C ILE A 270 19.24 -5.29 5.77
N SER A 271 18.18 -4.84 5.11
CA SER A 271 18.21 -4.46 3.69
C SER A 271 19.22 -3.34 3.41
N ARG A 272 19.33 -2.35 4.33
CA ARG A 272 20.32 -1.28 4.19
C ARG A 272 21.76 -1.81 4.30
N ASP A 273 22.01 -2.72 5.22
CA ASP A 273 23.35 -3.29 5.44
C ASP A 273 23.70 -4.35 4.38
N LEU A 274 22.70 -4.96 3.73
CA LEU A 274 22.82 -5.89 2.61
C LEU A 274 23.12 -5.17 1.28
N SER A 275 22.56 -3.98 1.05
CA SER A 275 22.70 -3.25 -0.23
C SER A 275 24.14 -3.12 -0.74
N PRO A 276 25.13 -2.65 0.07
CA PRO A 276 26.51 -2.56 -0.39
C PRO A 276 27.18 -3.91 -0.61
N GLN A 277 26.72 -4.97 0.06
CA GLN A 277 27.25 -6.33 -0.11
C GLN A 277 26.72 -6.94 -1.41
N LEU A 278 25.46 -6.69 -1.74
CA LEU A 278 24.83 -7.11 -2.99
C LEU A 278 25.47 -6.43 -4.20
N GLU A 279 25.77 -5.11 -4.10
CA GLU A 279 26.47 -4.35 -5.15
C GLU A 279 27.92 -4.83 -5.37
N ALA A 280 28.56 -5.37 -4.32
CA ALA A 280 29.91 -5.89 -4.39
C ALA A 280 29.98 -7.36 -4.88
N LEU A 281 28.84 -8.04 -5.04
CA LEU A 281 28.78 -9.43 -5.48
C LEU A 281 29.11 -9.52 -6.97
N ASP A 282 30.05 -10.41 -7.32
CA ASP A 282 30.45 -10.66 -8.72
C ASP A 282 29.45 -11.61 -9.38
N LEU A 283 28.39 -11.02 -9.94
CA LEU A 283 27.32 -11.75 -10.61
C LEU A 283 27.75 -12.18 -12.03
N PRO A 284 27.20 -13.28 -12.56
CA PRO A 284 27.41 -13.70 -13.94
C PRO A 284 27.06 -12.61 -14.96
N ASP A 285 27.78 -12.57 -16.08
CA ASP A 285 27.58 -11.59 -17.15
C ASP A 285 26.13 -11.50 -17.59
N GLY A 286 25.59 -10.28 -17.59
CA GLY A 286 24.22 -9.96 -17.99
C GLY A 286 23.17 -10.20 -16.91
N CYS A 287 23.57 -10.51 -15.67
CA CYS A 287 22.69 -10.54 -14.51
C CYS A 287 22.85 -9.27 -13.67
N THR A 288 21.73 -8.78 -13.13
CA THR A 288 21.67 -7.68 -12.13
C THR A 288 20.80 -8.12 -10.97
N ALA A 289 21.18 -7.73 -9.76
CA ALA A 289 20.40 -8.02 -8.56
C ALA A 289 20.04 -6.71 -7.85
N GLU A 290 18.80 -6.61 -7.41
CA GLU A 290 18.26 -5.43 -6.71
C GLU A 290 17.47 -5.89 -5.49
N ILE A 291 17.57 -5.14 -4.39
CA ILE A 291 16.72 -5.39 -3.23
C ILE A 291 15.29 -4.99 -3.60
N ALA A 292 14.38 -5.91 -3.44
CA ALA A 292 12.97 -5.78 -3.71
C ALA A 292 12.13 -6.00 -2.43
N GLY A 293 10.86 -6.33 -2.59
CA GLY A 293 9.97 -6.68 -1.51
C GLY A 293 9.45 -5.48 -0.72
N GLU A 294 9.06 -5.73 0.52
CA GLU A 294 8.36 -4.78 1.38
C GLU A 294 9.10 -3.46 1.57
N THR A 295 10.40 -3.50 1.82
CA THR A 295 11.20 -2.30 2.09
C THR A 295 11.20 -1.32 0.93
N THR A 296 11.30 -1.82 -0.31
CA THR A 296 11.28 -1.00 -1.52
C THR A 296 9.87 -0.47 -1.78
N GLN A 297 8.85 -1.32 -1.66
CA GLN A 297 7.45 -0.93 -1.83
C GLN A 297 7.03 0.13 -0.80
N VAL A 298 7.36 -0.07 0.48
CA VAL A 298 7.08 0.91 1.55
C VAL A 298 7.79 2.23 1.26
N THR A 299 9.04 2.20 0.82
CA THR A 299 9.80 3.42 0.48
C THR A 299 9.17 4.16 -0.70
N GLU A 300 8.76 3.45 -1.75
CA GLU A 300 8.06 4.04 -2.90
C GLU A 300 6.70 4.61 -2.49
N MET A 301 5.93 3.90 -1.68
CA MET A 301 4.66 4.39 -1.14
C MET A 301 4.83 5.65 -0.30
N ILE A 302 5.83 5.69 0.58
CA ILE A 302 6.17 6.90 1.36
C ILE A 302 6.51 8.07 0.44
N GLN A 303 7.31 7.84 -0.60
CA GLN A 303 7.65 8.89 -1.58
C GLN A 303 6.41 9.36 -2.37
N GLN A 304 5.55 8.45 -2.79
CA GLN A 304 4.29 8.79 -3.48
C GLN A 304 3.37 9.59 -2.57
N MET A 305 3.19 9.15 -1.31
CA MET A 305 2.39 9.87 -0.32
C MET A 305 2.97 11.24 0.00
N ALA A 306 4.31 11.37 0.11
CA ALA A 306 4.97 12.67 0.30
C ALA A 306 4.70 13.62 -0.88
N LYS A 307 4.75 13.12 -2.12
CA LYS A 307 4.39 13.90 -3.32
C LYS A 307 2.92 14.32 -3.29
N MET A 308 2.00 13.42 -2.92
CA MET A 308 0.57 13.73 -2.78
C MET A 308 0.32 14.77 -1.68
N MET A 309 0.99 14.65 -0.52
CA MET A 309 0.89 15.63 0.56
C MET A 309 1.43 17.00 0.14
N ALA A 310 2.56 17.05 -0.57
CA ALA A 310 3.10 18.31 -1.10
C ALA A 310 2.14 18.97 -2.11
N LEU A 311 1.54 18.17 -2.98
CA LEU A 311 0.54 18.65 -3.94
C LEU A 311 -0.73 19.14 -3.25
N ALA A 312 -1.24 18.40 -2.27
CA ALA A 312 -2.39 18.80 -1.46
C ALA A 312 -2.12 20.11 -0.70
N LEU A 313 -0.94 20.24 -0.11
CA LEU A 313 -0.49 21.47 0.55
C LEU A 313 -0.50 22.66 -0.40
N LEU A 314 0.01 22.46 -1.62
CA LEU A 314 0.03 23.47 -2.66
C LEU A 314 -1.39 23.91 -3.04
N PHE A 315 -2.32 22.97 -3.26
CA PHE A 315 -3.71 23.29 -3.57
C PHE A 315 -4.41 24.02 -2.43
N VAL A 316 -4.24 23.54 -1.19
CA VAL A 316 -4.79 24.21 0.00
C VAL A 316 -4.25 25.64 0.10
N TYR A 317 -2.95 25.84 -0.15
CA TYR A 317 -2.35 27.19 -0.18
C TYR A 317 -3.02 28.08 -1.24
N PHE A 318 -3.16 27.60 -2.48
CA PHE A 318 -3.81 28.36 -3.55
C PHE A 318 -5.25 28.74 -3.24
N VAL A 319 -6.03 27.79 -2.72
CA VAL A 319 -7.42 28.06 -2.32
C VAL A 319 -7.47 29.13 -1.22
N MET A 320 -6.59 29.02 -0.22
CA MET A 320 -6.52 30.03 0.84
C MET A 320 -6.06 31.39 0.33
N VAL A 321 -5.09 31.46 -0.59
CA VAL A 321 -4.65 32.71 -1.21
C VAL A 321 -5.79 33.36 -1.97
N ALA A 322 -6.56 32.58 -2.73
CA ALA A 322 -7.73 33.10 -3.45
C ALA A 322 -8.81 33.61 -2.50
N GLN A 323 -9.06 32.90 -1.39
CA GLN A 323 -10.08 33.27 -0.40
C GLN A 323 -9.69 34.47 0.45
N PHE A 324 -8.46 34.51 0.97
CA PHE A 324 -7.99 35.61 1.81
C PHE A 324 -7.45 36.81 1.01
N GLN A 325 -7.27 36.66 -0.30
CA GLN A 325 -6.64 37.66 -1.18
C GLN A 325 -5.34 38.26 -0.60
N SER A 326 -4.63 37.43 0.14
CA SER A 326 -3.39 37.73 0.84
C SER A 326 -2.47 36.51 0.81
N LEU A 327 -1.19 36.74 0.60
CA LEU A 327 -0.20 35.67 0.66
C LEU A 327 0.24 35.35 2.09
N LEU A 328 0.01 36.28 3.02
CA LEU A 328 0.52 36.19 4.39
C LEU A 328 -0.42 35.38 5.31
N SER A 329 -1.74 35.56 5.19
CA SER A 329 -2.72 34.81 5.99
C SER A 329 -2.61 33.30 5.78
N PRO A 330 -2.57 32.78 4.54
CA PRO A 330 -2.34 31.36 4.28
C PRO A 330 -1.02 30.84 4.87
N PHE A 331 0.04 31.63 4.79
CA PHE A 331 1.36 31.23 5.32
C PHE A 331 1.31 31.02 6.84
N ILE A 332 0.62 31.91 7.58
CA ILE A 332 0.45 31.76 9.04
C ILE A 332 -0.35 30.49 9.37
N VAL A 333 -1.42 30.22 8.61
CA VAL A 333 -2.23 29.01 8.81
C VAL A 333 -1.42 27.74 8.50
N LEU A 334 -0.63 27.74 7.43
CA LEU A 334 0.21 26.59 7.08
C LEU A 334 1.24 26.21 8.15
N PHE A 335 1.62 27.15 9.00
CA PHE A 335 2.52 26.86 10.12
C PHE A 335 1.96 25.88 11.14
N THR A 336 0.65 25.64 11.11
CA THR A 336 -0.02 24.63 11.96
C THR A 336 0.23 23.20 11.49
N ILE A 337 0.57 22.99 10.21
CA ILE A 337 0.78 21.66 9.63
C ILE A 337 2.00 20.92 10.23
N PRO A 338 3.21 21.53 10.31
CA PRO A 338 4.33 20.90 11.01
C PRO A 338 4.01 20.51 12.45
N LEU A 339 3.19 21.31 13.14
CA LEU A 339 2.77 21.00 14.50
C LEU A 339 1.83 19.78 14.54
N ALA A 340 0.92 19.69 13.58
CA ALA A 340 0.03 18.53 13.44
C ALA A 340 0.83 17.25 13.17
N PHE A 341 1.86 17.32 12.32
CA PHE A 341 2.76 16.20 12.06
C PHE A 341 3.49 15.73 13.31
N THR A 342 4.07 16.66 14.08
CA THR A 342 4.72 16.29 15.34
C THR A 342 3.76 15.64 16.32
N GLY A 343 2.52 16.15 16.43
CA GLY A 343 1.47 15.55 17.25
C GLY A 343 1.07 14.15 16.78
N GLY A 344 0.95 13.93 15.48
CA GLY A 344 0.64 12.62 14.90
C GLY A 344 1.77 11.59 15.13
N MET A 345 3.02 11.99 14.98
CA MET A 345 4.19 11.14 15.28
C MET A 345 4.26 10.76 16.77
N ILE A 346 4.01 11.73 17.65
CA ILE A 346 3.92 11.47 19.10
C ILE A 346 2.77 10.51 19.41
N GLY A 347 1.63 10.68 18.72
CA GLY A 347 0.48 9.79 18.83
C GLY A 347 0.83 8.35 18.48
N LEU A 348 1.51 8.10 17.34
CA LEU A 348 1.96 6.78 16.92
C LEU A 348 2.93 6.16 17.95
N MET A 349 3.88 6.95 18.45
CA MET A 349 4.84 6.49 19.45
C MET A 349 4.16 6.06 20.76
N ILE A 350 3.13 6.80 21.20
CA ILE A 350 2.37 6.46 22.42
C ILE A 350 1.47 5.25 22.17
N GLY A 351 0.87 5.17 20.97
CA GLY A 351 -0.02 4.07 20.56
C GLY A 351 0.70 2.76 20.27
N GLY A 352 2.04 2.77 20.15
CA GLY A 352 2.83 1.59 19.79
C GLY A 352 2.64 1.12 18.35
N GLU A 353 2.05 1.97 17.48
CA GLU A 353 1.79 1.66 16.07
C GLU A 353 2.94 2.09 15.17
N GLN A 354 3.19 1.29 14.14
CA GLN A 354 4.21 1.60 13.14
C GLN A 354 3.73 2.62 12.11
N LEU A 355 4.69 3.27 11.44
CA LEU A 355 4.40 4.15 10.32
C LEU A 355 4.03 3.32 9.09
N SER A 356 2.75 3.09 8.88
CA SER A 356 2.17 2.36 7.75
C SER A 356 1.61 3.30 6.69
N VAL A 357 1.26 2.76 5.52
CA VAL A 357 0.55 3.51 4.45
C VAL A 357 -0.75 4.10 4.97
N ILE A 358 -1.47 3.37 5.82
CA ILE A 358 -2.75 3.81 6.40
C ILE A 358 -2.53 4.95 7.40
N SER A 359 -1.47 4.90 8.22
CA SER A 359 -1.11 6.02 9.10
C SER A 359 -0.68 7.26 8.30
N LEU A 360 0.00 7.10 7.14
CA LEU A 360 0.32 8.19 6.22
C LEU A 360 -0.94 8.82 5.61
N MET A 361 -1.96 8.02 5.26
CA MET A 361 -3.28 8.55 4.88
C MET A 361 -3.90 9.36 6.02
N GLY A 362 -3.70 8.94 7.28
CA GLY A 362 -4.09 9.71 8.46
C GLY A 362 -3.47 11.11 8.48
N PHE A 363 -2.18 11.23 8.16
CA PHE A 363 -1.52 12.54 8.04
C PHE A 363 -2.11 13.42 6.93
N LEU A 364 -2.48 12.82 5.79
CA LEU A 364 -3.13 13.56 4.70
C LEU A 364 -4.48 14.15 5.14
N VAL A 365 -5.31 13.35 5.81
CA VAL A 365 -6.60 13.79 6.36
C VAL A 365 -6.39 14.83 7.47
N LEU A 366 -5.46 14.59 8.38
CA LEU A 366 -5.11 15.48 9.47
C LEU A 366 -4.74 16.89 8.98
N MET A 367 -3.97 16.98 7.90
CA MET A 367 -3.59 18.25 7.28
C MET A 367 -4.81 19.09 6.89
N GLY A 368 -5.82 18.47 6.26
CA GLY A 368 -7.06 19.17 5.88
C GLY A 368 -7.88 19.64 7.08
N VAL A 369 -7.97 18.81 8.12
CA VAL A 369 -8.77 19.13 9.33
C VAL A 369 -8.12 20.25 10.16
N VAL A 370 -6.79 20.21 10.34
CA VAL A 370 -6.06 21.19 11.16
C VAL A 370 -6.06 22.57 10.52
N VAL A 371 -5.88 22.63 9.20
CA VAL A 371 -5.90 23.90 8.44
C VAL A 371 -7.25 24.60 8.62
N ASN A 372 -8.36 23.89 8.64
CA ASN A 372 -9.69 24.46 8.86
C ASN A 372 -9.79 25.25 10.17
N ASN A 373 -9.24 24.74 11.26
CA ASN A 373 -9.22 25.43 12.56
C ASN A 373 -8.42 26.74 12.50
N GLY A 374 -7.28 26.73 11.79
CA GLY A 374 -6.45 27.93 11.57
C GLY A 374 -7.15 28.97 10.70
N ILE A 375 -7.88 28.55 9.65
CA ILE A 375 -8.63 29.43 8.76
C ILE A 375 -9.67 30.21 9.55
N VAL A 376 -10.52 29.50 10.33
CA VAL A 376 -11.60 30.13 11.12
C VAL A 376 -11.05 31.17 12.09
N PHE A 377 -9.89 30.93 12.69
CA PHE A 377 -9.26 31.87 13.60
C PHE A 377 -8.72 33.11 12.87
N VAL A 378 -7.94 32.94 11.80
CA VAL A 378 -7.31 34.04 11.05
C VAL A 378 -8.36 34.89 10.34
N ASP A 379 -9.39 34.26 9.78
CA ASP A 379 -10.48 34.93 9.09
C ASP A 379 -11.22 35.88 10.04
N TYR A 380 -11.65 35.40 11.19
CA TYR A 380 -12.35 36.22 12.17
C TYR A 380 -11.48 37.34 12.73
N ALA A 381 -10.18 37.10 12.94
CA ALA A 381 -9.25 38.16 13.33
C ALA A 381 -9.11 39.25 12.26
N ASN A 382 -9.11 38.86 10.98
CA ASN A 382 -9.08 39.81 9.86
C ASN A 382 -10.37 40.64 9.80
N GLN A 383 -11.54 39.99 9.96
CA GLN A 383 -12.84 40.70 9.98
C GLN A 383 -12.91 41.73 11.09
N LEU A 384 -12.51 41.40 12.32
CA LEU A 384 -12.47 42.35 13.44
C LEU A 384 -11.50 43.51 13.19
N ARG A 385 -10.38 43.28 12.53
CA ARG A 385 -9.43 44.33 12.16
C ARG A 385 -9.93 45.24 11.05
N ILE A 386 -10.69 44.70 10.09
CA ILE A 386 -11.38 45.49 9.06
C ILE A 386 -12.46 46.35 9.73
N GLY A 387 -13.14 45.83 10.76
CA GLY A 387 -14.10 46.58 11.59
C GLY A 387 -13.47 47.65 12.51
N GLY A 388 -12.14 47.83 12.43
CA GLY A 388 -11.46 48.95 13.10
C GLY A 388 -10.79 48.61 14.45
N LEU A 389 -10.80 47.32 14.90
CA LEU A 389 -10.12 46.97 16.13
C LEU A 389 -8.59 46.97 15.94
N GLU A 390 -7.88 47.32 17.00
CA GLU A 390 -6.44 47.16 17.06
C GLU A 390 -6.05 45.68 17.02
N ARG A 391 -4.86 45.38 16.49
CA ARG A 391 -4.38 44.03 16.27
C ARG A 391 -4.44 43.14 17.51
N THR A 392 -3.98 43.63 18.65
CA THR A 392 -3.98 42.89 19.93
C THR A 392 -5.38 42.64 20.45
N ASP A 393 -6.25 43.64 20.36
CA ASP A 393 -7.64 43.54 20.81
C ASP A 393 -8.46 42.59 19.92
N ALA A 394 -8.22 42.64 18.59
CA ALA A 394 -8.84 41.73 17.64
C ALA A 394 -8.42 40.26 17.93
N LEU A 395 -7.14 40.01 18.24
CA LEU A 395 -6.67 38.66 18.59
C LEU A 395 -7.28 38.15 19.91
N VAL A 396 -7.37 39.00 20.92
CA VAL A 396 -8.01 38.66 22.21
C VAL A 396 -9.50 38.38 22.04
N ALA A 397 -10.22 39.22 21.27
CA ALA A 397 -11.63 39.02 20.96
C ALA A 397 -11.85 37.71 20.18
N THR A 398 -11.02 37.47 19.14
CA THR A 398 -11.04 36.22 18.37
C THR A 398 -10.83 34.99 19.26
N GLY A 399 -9.84 35.03 20.16
CA GLY A 399 -9.57 33.94 21.08
C GLY A 399 -10.78 33.66 21.98
N ARG A 400 -11.43 34.70 22.51
CA ARG A 400 -12.64 34.54 23.35
C ARG A 400 -13.83 33.95 22.61
N THR A 401 -14.04 34.37 21.37
CA THR A 401 -15.22 33.99 20.58
C THR A 401 -15.03 32.64 19.91
N ARG A 402 -13.86 32.35 19.30
CA ARG A 402 -13.62 31.18 18.45
C ARG A 402 -13.02 30.00 19.18
N MET A 403 -12.46 30.15 20.39
CA MET A 403 -11.87 29.04 21.15
C MET A 403 -12.91 27.93 21.44
N ARG A 404 -14.13 28.29 21.86
CA ARG A 404 -15.16 27.28 22.16
C ARG A 404 -15.59 26.47 20.95
N PRO A 405 -15.95 27.05 19.78
CA PRO A 405 -16.24 26.30 18.56
C PRO A 405 -15.08 25.38 18.12
N ILE A 406 -13.84 25.87 18.12
CA ILE A 406 -12.65 25.09 17.72
C ILE A 406 -12.45 23.88 18.65
N LEU A 407 -12.55 24.08 19.97
CA LEU A 407 -12.42 22.97 20.93
C LEU A 407 -13.58 21.97 20.79
N MET A 408 -14.79 22.44 20.51
CA MET A 408 -15.96 21.58 20.35
C MET A 408 -15.82 20.66 19.12
N THR A 409 -15.42 21.21 17.97
CA THR A 409 -15.19 20.42 16.74
C THR A 409 -14.05 19.43 16.93
N THR A 410 -12.94 19.84 17.53
CA THR A 410 -11.81 18.97 17.82
C THR A 410 -12.21 17.83 18.75
N LEU A 411 -12.88 18.14 19.87
CA LEU A 411 -13.28 17.12 20.84
C LEU A 411 -14.27 16.13 20.23
N THR A 412 -15.22 16.60 19.41
CA THR A 412 -16.17 15.72 18.72
C THR A 412 -15.45 14.76 17.77
N THR A 413 -14.50 15.25 16.96
CA THR A 413 -13.72 14.43 16.04
C THR A 413 -12.84 13.44 16.79
N VAL A 414 -12.17 13.87 17.86
CA VAL A 414 -11.34 13.01 18.69
C VAL A 414 -12.16 11.89 19.32
N LEU A 415 -13.31 12.21 19.93
CA LEU A 415 -14.18 11.21 20.56
C LEU A 415 -14.73 10.21 19.54
N ALA A 416 -15.08 10.66 18.33
CA ALA A 416 -15.53 9.78 17.27
C ALA A 416 -14.43 8.76 16.86
N LEU A 417 -13.18 9.19 16.76
CA LEU A 417 -12.06 8.32 16.35
C LEU A 417 -11.52 7.46 17.51
N VAL A 418 -11.68 7.91 18.76
CA VAL A 418 -11.28 7.12 19.94
C VAL A 418 -12.05 5.80 19.99
N THR A 419 -13.32 5.76 19.57
CA THR A 419 -14.07 4.50 19.50
C THR A 419 -13.41 3.49 18.57
N MET A 420 -12.82 3.95 17.46
CA MET A 420 -12.10 3.10 16.51
C MET A 420 -10.79 2.55 17.08
N ILE A 421 -10.11 3.31 17.93
CA ILE A 421 -8.86 2.87 18.59
C ILE A 421 -9.11 1.73 19.56
N PHE A 422 -10.26 1.71 20.23
CA PHE A 422 -10.62 0.68 21.21
C PHE A 422 -11.44 -0.48 20.63
N SER A 423 -11.86 -0.40 19.37
CA SER A 423 -12.56 -1.50 18.71
C SER A 423 -11.55 -2.60 18.37
N LYS A 424 -11.98 -3.86 18.55
CA LYS A 424 -11.18 -5.06 18.25
C LYS A 424 -11.58 -5.74 16.95
N ASP A 425 -12.49 -5.13 16.19
CA ASP A 425 -12.92 -5.69 14.90
C ASP A 425 -11.77 -5.57 13.88
N ALA A 426 -11.59 -6.58 13.04
CA ALA A 426 -10.54 -6.62 12.01
C ALA A 426 -10.50 -5.38 11.10
N GLY A 427 -11.68 -4.83 10.74
CA GLY A 427 -11.77 -3.58 9.98
C GLY A 427 -11.31 -2.34 10.75
N SER A 428 -11.52 -2.31 12.06
CA SER A 428 -11.07 -1.23 12.92
C SER A 428 -9.57 -1.28 13.17
N GLU A 429 -9.00 -2.48 13.24
CA GLU A 429 -7.57 -2.69 13.45
C GLU A 429 -6.75 -2.15 12.28
N MET A 430 -7.21 -2.35 11.04
CA MET A 430 -6.61 -1.73 9.86
C MET A 430 -6.60 -0.19 9.93
N GLY A 431 -7.65 0.41 10.46
CA GLY A 431 -7.77 1.87 10.57
C GLY A 431 -7.17 2.48 11.84
N LYS A 432 -6.74 1.68 12.80
CA LYS A 432 -6.26 2.12 14.12
C LYS A 432 -5.08 3.08 14.02
N GLY A 433 -4.08 2.77 13.18
CA GLY A 433 -2.94 3.66 12.93
C GLY A 433 -3.36 5.05 12.41
N MET A 434 -4.32 5.10 11.48
CA MET A 434 -4.89 6.35 10.99
C MET A 434 -5.62 7.13 12.09
N ALA A 435 -6.43 6.46 12.89
CA ALA A 435 -7.17 7.08 13.99
C ALA A 435 -6.23 7.68 15.04
N ILE A 436 -5.16 6.97 15.41
CA ILE A 436 -4.15 7.43 16.37
C ILE A 436 -3.43 8.68 15.85
N VAL A 437 -3.03 8.70 14.57
CA VAL A 437 -2.40 9.88 13.94
C VAL A 437 -3.32 11.09 14.01
N ILE A 438 -4.60 10.91 13.66
CA ILE A 438 -5.55 12.02 13.64
C ILE A 438 -5.84 12.50 15.07
N VAL A 439 -6.08 11.59 16.01
CA VAL A 439 -6.36 11.94 17.42
C VAL A 439 -5.17 12.64 18.07
N GLY A 440 -3.96 12.09 17.93
CA GLY A 440 -2.74 12.68 18.47
C GLY A 440 -2.40 14.02 17.79
N GLY A 441 -2.44 14.03 16.46
CA GLY A 441 -2.11 15.21 15.67
C GLY A 441 -3.11 16.35 15.87
N LEU A 442 -4.41 16.04 15.84
CA LEU A 442 -5.44 17.07 16.00
C LEU A 442 -5.46 17.64 17.43
N SER A 443 -5.31 16.80 18.45
CA SER A 443 -5.25 17.25 19.84
C SER A 443 -4.06 18.18 20.09
N TYR A 444 -2.87 17.76 19.67
CA TYR A 444 -1.66 18.55 19.80
C TYR A 444 -1.69 19.82 18.97
N ALA A 445 -2.08 19.70 17.69
CA ALA A 445 -2.16 20.85 16.78
C ALA A 445 -3.18 21.89 17.28
N THR A 446 -4.38 21.48 17.74
CA THR A 446 -5.39 22.41 18.22
C THR A 446 -4.90 23.18 19.44
N LEU A 447 -4.25 22.50 20.39
CA LEU A 447 -3.69 23.15 21.56
C LEU A 447 -2.59 24.16 21.16
N MET A 448 -1.69 23.76 20.28
CA MET A 448 -0.60 24.63 19.80
C MET A 448 -1.10 25.77 18.90
N THR A 449 -2.10 25.52 18.04
CA THR A 449 -2.69 26.53 17.16
C THR A 449 -3.25 27.71 17.95
N LEU A 450 -3.92 27.45 19.09
CA LEU A 450 -4.47 28.49 19.96
C LEU A 450 -3.40 29.42 20.52
N PHE A 451 -2.14 28.97 20.63
CA PHE A 451 -1.03 29.81 21.11
C PHE A 451 -0.19 30.35 19.95
N ILE A 452 0.16 29.52 18.99
CA ILE A 452 1.13 29.86 17.96
C ILE A 452 0.53 30.76 16.87
N VAL A 453 -0.72 30.49 16.44
CA VAL A 453 -1.34 31.30 15.39
C VAL A 453 -1.51 32.76 15.81
N PRO A 454 -2.02 33.11 17.02
CA PRO A 454 -2.04 34.49 17.48
C PRO A 454 -0.67 35.18 17.52
N VAL A 455 0.35 34.45 18.01
CA VAL A 455 1.72 34.98 18.07
C VAL A 455 2.30 35.22 16.68
N MET A 456 2.11 34.27 15.76
CA MET A 456 2.55 34.40 14.36
C MET A 456 1.80 35.52 13.65
N TYR A 457 0.50 35.64 13.89
CA TYR A 457 -0.30 36.73 13.36
C TYR A 457 0.20 38.08 13.88
N ASP A 458 0.49 38.22 15.16
CA ASP A 458 1.02 39.45 15.76
C ASP A 458 2.41 39.81 15.20
N LEU A 459 3.25 38.82 14.97
CA LEU A 459 4.60 39.03 14.44
C LEU A 459 4.61 39.46 12.98
N PHE A 460 3.81 38.82 12.13
CA PHE A 460 3.85 39.03 10.68
C PHE A 460 2.87 40.10 10.20
N TYR A 461 1.69 40.23 10.83
CA TYR A 461 0.62 41.11 10.35
C TYR A 461 0.71 42.52 10.96
N ARG A 462 1.75 43.27 10.58
CA ARG A 462 1.94 44.67 11.07
C ARG A 462 1.00 45.70 10.44
N LYS A 463 0.58 45.47 9.17
CA LYS A 463 -0.34 46.33 8.44
C LYS A 463 -1.78 45.80 8.59
N PRO A 464 -2.80 46.69 8.58
CA PRO A 464 -4.18 46.23 8.56
C PRO A 464 -4.45 45.43 7.27
N PRO A 465 -5.36 44.42 7.29
CA PRO A 465 -5.78 43.72 6.09
C PRO A 465 -6.46 44.70 5.14
N VAL A 466 -6.32 44.46 3.84
CA VAL A 466 -6.93 45.29 2.80
C VAL A 466 -8.41 44.92 2.74
N ASN A 467 -9.28 45.91 2.92
CA ASN A 467 -10.70 45.73 2.63
C ASN A 467 -10.87 45.80 1.11
N ILE A 468 -11.22 44.68 0.49
CA ILE A 468 -11.53 44.62 -0.93
C ILE A 468 -13.04 44.56 -1.01
N ASP A 469 -13.62 45.68 -1.41
CA ASP A 469 -15.05 45.81 -1.71
C ASP A 469 -15.33 44.99 -2.98
N VAL A 470 -15.94 43.83 -2.82
CA VAL A 470 -16.27 42.89 -3.91
C VAL A 470 -17.63 43.22 -4.54
N GLY A 471 -18.13 44.43 -4.33
CA GLY A 471 -19.42 44.86 -4.80
C GLY A 471 -20.53 44.55 -3.78
N ASP A 472 -21.59 45.31 -3.90
CA ASP A 472 -22.76 45.28 -3.02
C ASP A 472 -23.57 43.98 -3.18
N ASP A 473 -23.06 42.90 -2.59
CA ASP A 473 -23.71 41.59 -2.56
C ASP A 473 -24.74 41.46 -1.42
N GLY A 474 -25.04 42.54 -0.74
CA GLY A 474 -25.99 42.55 0.39
C GLY A 474 -25.48 41.78 1.62
N MET A 475 -24.18 41.44 1.65
CA MET A 475 -23.51 40.73 2.75
C MET A 475 -22.57 41.72 3.49
N ASP A 476 -23.13 42.84 3.91
CA ASP A 476 -22.49 43.76 4.86
C ASP A 476 -22.47 43.16 6.29
N ASP A 477 -22.13 41.87 6.38
CA ASP A 477 -21.93 41.22 7.66
C ASP A 477 -20.50 41.42 8.18
N LEU A 478 -20.08 42.67 8.37
CA LEU A 478 -19.17 42.97 9.45
C LEU A 478 -19.84 42.46 10.72
N PRO A 479 -19.22 41.59 11.51
CA PRO A 479 -19.88 41.08 12.70
C PRO A 479 -20.28 42.28 13.57
N ASP A 480 -21.57 42.36 13.92
CA ASP A 480 -22.10 43.35 14.86
C ASP A 480 -21.28 43.44 16.15
N ASP A 481 -20.58 42.33 16.43
CA ASP A 481 -19.62 42.17 17.51
C ASP A 481 -18.42 43.12 17.44
N ALA A 482 -18.01 43.61 16.24
CA ALA A 482 -16.81 44.46 16.11
C ALA A 482 -17.02 45.81 16.82
N ALA A 483 -18.22 46.40 16.69
CA ALA A 483 -18.56 47.63 17.37
C ALA A 483 -18.69 47.44 18.89
N GLU A 484 -19.26 46.30 19.31
CA GLU A 484 -19.41 45.95 20.72
C GLU A 484 -18.05 45.73 21.38
N PHE A 485 -17.15 44.95 20.76
CA PHE A 485 -15.79 44.77 21.25
C PHE A 485 -14.99 46.07 21.26
N ALA A 486 -15.10 46.92 20.24
CA ALA A 486 -14.45 48.23 20.22
C ALA A 486 -14.89 49.09 21.42
N ALA A 487 -16.17 49.10 21.75
CA ALA A 487 -16.71 49.83 22.90
C ALA A 487 -16.23 49.20 24.25
N GLU A 488 -16.20 47.85 24.37
CA GLU A 488 -15.72 47.17 25.56
C GLU A 488 -14.23 47.47 25.82
N PHE A 489 -13.37 47.35 24.80
CA PHE A 489 -11.92 47.60 24.93
C PHE A 489 -11.63 49.09 25.17
N ALA A 490 -12.39 50.02 24.56
CA ALA A 490 -12.26 51.43 24.83
C ALA A 490 -12.64 51.77 26.30
N ALA A 491 -13.73 51.19 26.79
CA ALA A 491 -14.14 51.35 28.19
C ALA A 491 -13.09 50.75 29.17
N ARG A 492 -12.49 49.60 28.84
CA ARG A 492 -11.45 48.98 29.66
C ARG A 492 -10.17 49.82 29.71
N ARG A 493 -9.71 50.36 28.57
CA ARG A 493 -8.55 51.27 28.51
C ARG A 493 -8.82 52.58 29.31
N ALA A 494 -10.04 53.12 29.22
CA ALA A 494 -10.43 54.27 30.00
C ALA A 494 -10.41 53.99 31.51
N ALA A 495 -10.78 52.78 31.93
CA ALA A 495 -10.74 52.36 33.33
C ALA A 495 -9.27 52.12 33.81
N GLU A 496 -8.42 51.52 32.97
CA GLU A 496 -7.01 51.32 33.26
C GLU A 496 -6.20 52.64 33.24
N GLY A 497 -6.52 53.58 32.33
CA GLY A 497 -5.93 54.92 32.28
C GLY A 497 -6.24 55.82 33.47
N LYS A 498 -7.32 55.56 34.20
CA LYS A 498 -7.63 56.25 35.45
C LYS A 498 -6.75 55.81 36.63
N ASN A 499 -6.03 54.70 36.52
CA ASN A 499 -5.15 54.20 37.57
C ASN A 499 -3.64 54.45 37.28
N GLN A 500 -3.28 55.16 36.21
CA GLN A 500 -1.92 55.60 35.98
C GLN A 500 -1.73 57.03 36.50
N PRO A 501 -0.63 57.34 37.24
CA PRO A 501 -0.32 58.74 37.57
C PRO A 501 -0.05 59.52 36.29
N GLU A 502 -0.64 60.71 36.21
CA GLU A 502 -0.52 61.65 35.11
C GLU A 502 0.96 61.80 34.65
N PRO A 503 1.30 61.60 33.39
CA PRO A 503 2.66 61.94 32.94
C PRO A 503 2.78 63.45 32.90
N GLU A 504 3.78 63.97 33.60
CA GLU A 504 4.17 65.38 33.56
C GLU A 504 4.32 65.85 32.11
N THR A 505 3.60 66.90 31.75
CA THR A 505 3.64 67.53 30.44
C THR A 505 5.04 68.14 30.21
N PRO A 506 5.75 67.79 29.15
CA PRO A 506 6.88 68.59 28.70
C PRO A 506 6.34 69.78 27.89
N ASP A 507 6.78 70.90 28.37
CA ASP A 507 6.56 72.24 27.88
C ASP A 507 6.96 72.41 26.41
N THR A 508 6.10 73.14 25.70
CA THR A 508 6.34 73.93 24.48
C THR A 508 7.56 73.66 23.62
N ALA A 509 7.36 73.17 22.42
CA ALA A 509 8.26 73.39 21.29
C ALA A 509 7.50 73.57 19.96
N GLU A 510 7.44 74.84 19.59
CA GLU A 510 7.47 75.42 18.24
C GLU A 510 6.86 74.61 17.04
N HIS A 511 5.75 75.19 16.58
CA HIS A 511 5.27 75.03 15.20
C HIS A 511 6.35 75.45 14.18
N ARG A 512 6.97 74.53 13.50
CA ARG A 512 7.63 74.76 12.23
C ARG A 512 6.69 74.40 11.10
N HIS A 513 6.11 75.47 10.50
CA HIS A 513 5.44 75.42 9.22
C HIS A 513 6.40 75.05 8.12
N LEU A 514 6.30 73.87 7.55
CA LEU A 514 6.94 73.52 6.27
C LEU A 514 6.05 74.06 5.13
N LYS A 515 6.55 75.17 4.49
CA LYS A 515 6.00 75.73 3.26
C LYS A 515 6.27 74.77 2.11
N LEU A 516 5.22 74.27 1.46
CA LEU A 516 5.31 73.62 0.15
C LEU A 516 5.54 74.68 -0.95
N PRO A 517 6.40 74.45 -1.96
CA PRO A 517 6.60 75.35 -3.07
C PRO A 517 5.42 75.30 -4.05
N GLY A 518 4.99 76.50 -4.49
CA GLY A 518 3.83 76.75 -5.33
C GLY A 518 3.96 76.22 -6.75
N LYS A 519 2.83 75.83 -7.30
CA LYS A 519 2.63 75.62 -8.73
C LYS A 519 2.68 76.94 -9.47
N PRO A 520 3.27 77.03 -10.67
CA PRO A 520 3.11 78.23 -11.51
C PRO A 520 1.77 78.20 -12.24
N ASP A 521 1.07 79.32 -12.18
CA ASP A 521 -0.08 79.65 -12.99
C ASP A 521 0.32 79.77 -14.46
N THR A 522 -0.47 79.18 -15.35
CA THR A 522 -0.50 79.58 -16.75
C THR A 522 -1.96 79.86 -17.14
N GLU A 523 -2.11 81.13 -17.50
CA GLU A 523 -3.29 81.78 -18.02
C GLU A 523 -3.73 81.27 -19.41
N ASN A 524 -5.01 81.24 -19.60
CA ASN A 524 -5.82 81.64 -20.78
C ASN A 524 -5.42 81.20 -22.20
N GLY A 525 -6.40 80.64 -22.85
CA GLY A 525 -6.51 80.56 -24.32
C GLY A 525 -7.81 79.95 -24.78
N GLU A 526 -8.80 80.82 -25.03
CA GLU A 526 -10.06 80.56 -25.73
C GLU A 526 -9.85 79.94 -27.11
N GLY A 527 -10.83 79.17 -27.55
CA GLY A 527 -10.95 78.85 -28.98
C GLY A 527 -11.83 77.62 -29.28
N THR A 528 -13.12 77.77 -29.34
CA THR A 528 -14.07 77.01 -30.16
C THR A 528 -14.00 77.45 -31.62
N PRO A 529 -14.63 76.79 -32.66
CA PRO A 529 -15.09 75.39 -32.83
C PRO A 529 -14.71 74.83 -34.25
N GLN A 530 -14.71 73.55 -34.42
CA GLN A 530 -15.49 72.87 -35.51
C GLN A 530 -15.46 71.35 -35.27
#